data_721303f0d90758abdc3e4d431321e87c
#
_entry.id   721303f0d90758abdc3e4d431321e87c
#
_cell.length_a   1.000
_cell.length_b   1.000
_cell.length_c   1.000
_cell.angle_alpha   90.00
_cell.angle_beta   90.00
_cell.angle_gamma   90.00
#
_symmetry.space_group_name_H-M   'P 1'
#
loop_
_entity.id
_entity.type
_entity.pdbx_description
1 polymer ?
#
loop_
_entity_poly.entity_id
_entity_poly.type
_entity_poly.pdbx_seq_one_letter_code
_entity_poly.pdbx_strand_id
1 'polypeptide(L)'
;MRTTSMLLDNDILIDAGTGVGNLSLKQLTRINHVFVTHSHLDHVSHIPFLVDTVGWMRNKPITVHATLEILKQHIFNWKIWPDFAQIPSPREVEECAGKHKPEMLLHNQIFVF
;
A
#
# COMPACT_ATOMS: atom_id res chain seq x y z
N MET A 1 -13.31 7.73 17.45
CA MET A 1 -13.72 8.21 16.09
C MET A 1 -12.85 7.52 15.07
N ARG A 2 -13.41 7.06 13.97
CA ARG A 2 -12.67 6.48 12.84
C ARG A 2 -12.68 7.44 11.66
N THR A 3 -11.59 7.53 10.96
CA THR A 3 -11.48 8.38 9.77
C THR A 3 -11.74 7.57 8.50
N THR A 4 -11.84 8.25 7.37
CA THR A 4 -12.42 7.75 6.12
C THR A 4 -11.72 6.51 5.58
N SER A 5 -12.50 5.45 5.41
CA SER A 5 -12.16 4.32 4.56
C SER A 5 -13.43 3.58 4.17
N MET A 6 -13.51 3.12 2.93
CA MET A 6 -14.67 2.39 2.40
C MET A 6 -14.19 1.15 1.66
N LEU A 7 -14.68 -0.01 2.07
CA LEU A 7 -14.39 -1.28 1.39
C LEU A 7 -15.48 -1.59 0.36
N LEU A 8 -15.10 -1.78 -0.89
CA LEU A 8 -15.97 -2.19 -1.99
C LEU A 8 -15.58 -3.60 -2.45
N ASP A 9 -16.57 -4.43 -2.73
CA ASP A 9 -16.42 -5.78 -3.30
C ASP A 9 -15.36 -6.67 -2.64
N ASN A 10 -15.02 -6.40 -1.37
CA ASN A 10 -14.04 -7.11 -0.55
C ASN A 10 -12.56 -6.97 -0.96
N ASP A 11 -12.21 -6.26 -2.02
CA ASP A 11 -10.83 -6.13 -2.50
C ASP A 11 -10.41 -4.72 -2.93
N ILE A 12 -11.34 -3.78 -2.94
CA ILE A 12 -11.10 -2.38 -3.27
C ILE A 12 -11.32 -1.51 -2.03
N LEU A 13 -10.31 -0.74 -1.67
CA LEU A 13 -10.40 0.22 -0.59
C LEU A 13 -10.40 1.64 -1.16
N ILE A 14 -11.37 2.45 -0.79
CA ILE A 14 -11.40 3.89 -1.06
C ILE A 14 -10.97 4.59 0.21
N ASP A 15 -9.84 5.29 0.13
CA ASP A 15 -9.10 5.86 1.25
C ASP A 15 -8.68 4.83 2.31
N ALA A 16 -7.65 5.14 3.03
CA ALA A 16 -7.08 4.29 4.06
C ALA A 16 -6.80 5.07 5.34
N GLY A 17 -7.85 5.68 5.88
CA GLY A 17 -7.84 6.27 7.21
C GLY A 17 -7.95 5.21 8.31
N THR A 18 -8.13 5.65 9.55
CA THR A 18 -8.16 4.75 10.72
C THR A 18 -9.30 3.73 10.70
N GLY A 19 -10.30 3.91 9.85
CA GLY A 19 -11.38 2.94 9.63
C GLY A 19 -10.87 1.56 9.15
N VAL A 20 -9.73 1.51 8.46
CA VAL A 20 -9.06 0.25 8.04
C VAL A 20 -8.82 -0.67 9.23
N GLY A 21 -8.54 -0.11 10.42
CA GLY A 21 -8.34 -0.88 11.65
C GLY A 21 -9.57 -1.65 12.15
N ASN A 22 -10.74 -1.49 11.52
CA ASN A 22 -11.93 -2.29 11.80
C ASN A 22 -11.99 -3.58 10.97
N LEU A 23 -11.16 -3.69 9.94
CA LEU A 23 -11.12 -4.87 9.09
C LEU A 23 -10.37 -6.01 9.77
N SER A 24 -10.88 -7.21 9.62
CA SER A 24 -10.17 -8.42 10.04
C SER A 24 -8.95 -8.67 9.17
N LEU A 25 -7.97 -9.41 9.68
CA LEU A 25 -6.78 -9.79 8.91
C LEU A 25 -7.14 -10.48 7.58
N LYS A 26 -8.18 -11.33 7.60
CA LYS A 26 -8.70 -11.98 6.40
C LYS A 26 -9.24 -10.99 5.36
N GLN A 27 -9.87 -9.91 5.79
CA GLN A 27 -10.32 -8.85 4.89
C GLN A 27 -9.13 -8.04 4.37
N LEU A 28 -8.19 -7.66 5.24
CA LEU A 28 -6.98 -6.93 4.84
C LEU A 28 -6.17 -7.68 3.78
N THR A 29 -6.02 -9.00 3.92
CA THR A 29 -5.27 -9.82 2.92
C THR A 29 -5.95 -9.92 1.57
N ARG A 30 -7.21 -9.53 1.43
CA ARG A 30 -7.95 -9.54 0.16
C ARG A 30 -7.86 -8.24 -0.61
N ILE A 31 -7.45 -7.14 0.03
CA ILE A 31 -7.38 -5.82 -0.61
C ILE A 31 -6.33 -5.86 -1.70
N ASN A 32 -6.73 -5.63 -2.94
CA ASN A 32 -5.87 -5.57 -4.10
C ASN A 32 -5.60 -4.13 -4.55
N HIS A 33 -6.55 -3.25 -4.33
CA HIS A 33 -6.47 -1.85 -4.75
C HIS A 33 -6.83 -0.90 -3.62
N VAL A 34 -6.07 0.16 -3.48
CA VAL A 34 -6.36 1.30 -2.60
C VAL A 34 -6.42 2.54 -3.46
N PHE A 35 -7.57 3.17 -3.55
CA PHE A 35 -7.75 4.45 -4.23
C PHE A 35 -7.76 5.58 -3.21
N VAL A 36 -6.82 6.49 -3.33
CA VAL A 36 -6.69 7.65 -2.44
C VAL A 36 -7.33 8.86 -3.08
N THR A 37 -8.36 9.40 -2.45
CA THR A 37 -9.06 10.58 -2.97
C THR A 37 -8.19 11.83 -2.82
N HIS A 38 -7.49 11.96 -1.70
CA HIS A 38 -6.52 13.03 -1.45
C HIS A 38 -5.58 12.65 -0.28
N SER A 39 -4.51 13.40 -0.12
CA SER A 39 -3.37 13.05 0.72
C SER A 39 -3.47 13.51 2.17
N HIS A 40 -4.61 13.96 2.66
CA HIS A 40 -4.75 14.28 4.07
C HIS A 40 -4.58 13.03 4.94
N LEU A 41 -4.01 13.22 6.11
CA LEU A 41 -3.59 12.11 6.99
C LEU A 41 -4.75 11.18 7.36
N ASP A 42 -5.95 11.72 7.54
CA ASP A 42 -7.16 10.96 7.84
C ASP A 42 -7.64 10.06 6.68
N HIS A 43 -7.06 10.23 5.48
CA HIS A 43 -7.31 9.39 4.30
C HIS A 43 -6.16 8.44 3.95
N VAL A 44 -4.96 8.65 4.47
CA VAL A 44 -3.76 7.87 4.09
C VAL A 44 -3.03 7.21 5.25
N SER A 45 -3.40 7.53 6.50
CA SER A 45 -2.66 7.12 7.70
C SER A 45 -2.45 5.61 7.85
N HIS A 46 -3.34 4.79 7.33
CA HIS A 46 -3.27 3.34 7.44
C HIS A 46 -2.65 2.62 6.23
N ILE A 47 -2.24 3.34 5.19
CA ILE A 47 -1.53 2.74 4.04
C ILE A 47 -0.27 2.00 4.51
N PRO A 48 0.66 2.63 5.27
CA PRO A 48 1.86 1.94 5.73
C PRO A 48 1.56 0.74 6.61
N PHE A 49 0.60 0.84 7.53
CA PHE A 49 0.20 -0.29 8.39
C PHE A 49 -0.44 -1.43 7.60
N LEU A 50 -1.26 -1.11 6.61
CA LEU A 50 -1.86 -2.12 5.74
C LEU A 50 -0.78 -2.89 4.99
N VAL A 51 0.12 -2.19 4.32
CA VAL A 51 1.20 -2.80 3.53
C VAL A 51 2.12 -3.65 4.41
N ASP A 52 2.53 -3.14 5.56
CA ASP A 52 3.38 -3.86 6.52
C ASP A 52 2.70 -5.11 7.06
N THR A 53 1.43 -4.98 7.45
CA THR A 53 0.68 -6.10 8.05
C THR A 53 0.50 -7.26 7.08
N VAL A 54 0.18 -6.99 5.82
CA VAL A 54 -0.23 -8.05 4.89
C VAL A 54 0.77 -8.35 3.78
N GLY A 55 1.79 -7.52 3.61
CA GLY A 55 2.76 -7.67 2.52
C GLY A 55 3.42 -9.04 2.49
N TRP A 56 3.76 -9.59 3.65
CA TRP A 56 4.37 -10.90 3.82
C TRP A 56 3.40 -12.08 3.67
N MET A 57 2.10 -11.82 3.74
CA MET A 57 1.04 -12.84 3.73
C MET A 57 0.40 -13.00 2.34
N ARG A 58 0.78 -12.16 1.39
CA ARG A 58 0.12 -12.06 0.09
C ARG A 58 0.97 -12.67 -1.02
N ASN A 59 0.28 -13.18 -2.03
CA ASN A 59 0.87 -13.66 -3.28
C ASN A 59 0.81 -12.62 -4.39
N LYS A 60 0.02 -11.57 -4.17
CA LYS A 60 -0.23 -10.50 -5.14
C LYS A 60 0.11 -9.17 -4.50
N PRO A 61 0.64 -8.22 -5.25
CA PRO A 61 0.89 -6.87 -4.74
C PRO A 61 -0.42 -6.16 -4.39
N ILE A 62 -0.32 -5.13 -3.55
CA ILE A 62 -1.36 -4.13 -3.38
C ILE A 62 -1.01 -2.97 -4.30
N THR A 63 -1.97 -2.55 -5.11
CA THR A 63 -1.83 -1.37 -5.96
C THR A 63 -2.45 -0.17 -5.28
N VAL A 64 -1.64 0.83 -4.97
CA VAL A 64 -2.13 2.09 -4.40
C VAL A 64 -2.20 3.14 -5.50
N HIS A 65 -3.40 3.63 -5.76
CA HIS A 65 -3.69 4.67 -6.73
C HIS A 65 -3.68 6.03 -5.99
N ALA A 66 -2.55 6.70 -5.99
CA ALA A 66 -2.35 7.95 -5.28
C ALA A 66 -1.29 8.81 -5.96
N THR A 67 -1.16 10.06 -5.53
CA THR A 67 -0.04 10.90 -5.93
C THR A 67 1.23 10.42 -5.22
N LEU A 68 2.11 9.76 -5.97
CA LEU A 68 3.35 9.13 -5.48
C LEU A 68 4.21 10.11 -4.68
N GLU A 69 4.38 11.30 -5.21
CA GLU A 69 5.26 12.30 -4.65
C GLU A 69 4.91 12.60 -3.19
N ILE A 70 3.63 12.78 -2.89
CA ILE A 70 3.17 13.12 -1.54
C ILE A 70 3.43 11.97 -0.56
N LEU A 71 3.11 10.74 -0.95
CA LEU A 71 3.33 9.58 -0.08
C LEU A 71 4.83 9.36 0.18
N LYS A 72 5.70 9.53 -0.82
CA LYS A 72 7.15 9.43 -0.65
C LYS A 72 7.73 10.57 0.19
N GLN A 73 7.31 11.79 -0.04
CA GLN A 73 7.83 12.93 0.72
C GLN A 73 7.45 12.87 2.20
N HIS A 74 6.25 12.39 2.52
CA HIS A 74 5.70 12.53 3.86
C HIS A 74 5.58 11.22 4.65
N ILE A 75 5.53 10.08 4.00
CA ILE A 75 5.36 8.79 4.68
C ILE A 75 6.53 7.86 4.36
N PHE A 76 6.68 7.43 3.11
CA PHE A 76 7.68 6.46 2.67
C PHE A 76 9.03 7.13 2.36
N ASN A 77 9.67 7.70 3.36
CA ASN A 77 10.86 8.54 3.21
C ASN A 77 12.02 8.17 4.15
N TRP A 78 11.96 7.00 4.79
CA TRP A 78 12.92 6.52 5.79
C TRP A 78 12.96 7.33 7.09
N LYS A 79 12.10 8.34 7.24
CA LYS A 79 12.02 9.17 8.45
C LYS A 79 10.87 8.73 9.35
N ILE A 80 9.66 8.60 8.78
CA ILE A 80 8.46 8.16 9.50
C ILE A 80 8.21 6.68 9.26
N TRP A 81 8.40 6.23 8.00
CA TRP A 81 8.20 4.85 7.60
C TRP A 81 9.24 4.44 6.54
N PRO A 82 9.65 3.16 6.51
CA PRO A 82 10.51 2.66 5.44
C PRO A 82 9.89 2.92 4.07
N ASP A 83 10.71 3.21 3.07
CA ASP A 83 10.23 3.38 1.71
C ASP A 83 9.93 2.02 1.07
N PHE A 84 8.75 1.51 1.32
CA PHE A 84 8.29 0.24 0.77
C PHE A 84 8.15 0.25 -0.76
N ALA A 85 8.14 1.41 -1.39
CA ALA A 85 8.20 1.50 -2.85
C ALA A 85 9.59 1.11 -3.40
N GLN A 86 10.62 1.07 -2.53
CA GLN A 86 11.99 0.69 -2.88
C GLN A 86 12.41 -0.65 -2.27
N ILE A 87 11.69 -1.14 -1.27
CA ILE A 87 12.00 -2.42 -0.63
C ILE A 87 11.29 -3.52 -1.43
N PRO A 88 12.04 -4.42 -2.10
CA PRO A 88 11.43 -5.54 -2.78
C PRO A 88 10.74 -6.47 -1.76
N SER A 89 9.62 -7.06 -2.15
CA SER A 89 9.01 -8.10 -1.35
C SER A 89 9.97 -9.30 -1.19
N PRO A 90 9.88 -10.11 -0.13
CA PRO A 90 10.72 -11.28 0.03
C PRO A 90 10.67 -12.24 -1.15
N ARG A 91 9.54 -12.33 -1.84
CA ARG A 91 9.40 -13.14 -3.05
C ARG A 91 10.12 -12.53 -4.24
N GLU A 92 10.09 -11.22 -4.37
CA GLU A 92 10.87 -10.52 -5.40
C GLU A 92 12.37 -10.69 -5.15
N VAL A 93 12.81 -10.78 -3.90
CA VAL A 93 14.21 -11.09 -3.58
C VAL A 93 14.56 -12.53 -4.00
N GLU A 94 13.68 -13.50 -3.77
CA GLU A 94 13.89 -14.88 -4.21
C GLU A 94 13.86 -15.01 -5.75
N GLU A 95 12.95 -14.30 -6.42
CA GLU A 95 12.86 -14.27 -7.88
C GLU A 95 14.01 -13.46 -8.51
N CYS A 96 14.45 -12.36 -7.90
CA CYS A 96 15.54 -11.53 -8.38
C CYS A 96 16.93 -12.13 -8.14
N ALA A 97 17.08 -13.11 -7.26
CA ALA A 97 18.32 -13.91 -7.18
C ALA A 97 18.59 -14.65 -8.50
N GLY A 98 17.64 -14.69 -9.42
CA GLY A 98 17.71 -15.29 -10.73
C GLY A 98 17.71 -14.37 -11.95
N LYS A 99 17.03 -13.23 -11.99
CA LYS A 99 16.96 -12.33 -13.18
C LYS A 99 16.26 -10.98 -12.88
N HIS A 100 16.92 -9.88 -13.32
CA HIS A 100 16.41 -8.51 -13.54
C HIS A 100 15.62 -7.83 -12.40
N LYS A 101 16.09 -6.61 -12.02
CA LYS A 101 15.32 -5.63 -11.25
C LYS A 101 13.93 -5.47 -11.86
N PRO A 102 12.83 -5.61 -11.10
CA PRO A 102 11.54 -5.18 -11.60
C PRO A 102 11.65 -3.68 -11.90
N GLU A 103 11.49 -3.31 -13.16
CA GLU A 103 11.22 -1.93 -13.52
C GLU A 103 9.93 -1.57 -12.83
N MET A 104 10.02 -0.68 -11.82
CA MET A 104 8.84 0.00 -11.30
C MET A 104 8.20 0.71 -12.48
N LEU A 105 7.08 0.20 -12.97
CA LEU A 105 6.26 0.88 -13.96
C LEU A 105 5.71 2.14 -13.31
N LEU A 106 6.50 3.21 -13.39
CA LEU A 106 6.12 4.57 -13.07
C LEU A 106 5.14 5.07 -14.15
N HIS A 107 3.94 4.54 -14.14
CA HIS A 107 2.84 5.28 -14.73
C HIS A 107 2.33 6.24 -13.66
N ASN A 108 2.33 7.53 -14.00
CA ASN A 108 1.79 8.60 -13.18
C ASN A 108 0.61 8.12 -12.34
N GLN A 109 0.84 7.99 -11.00
CA GLN A 109 -0.18 7.78 -9.98
C GLN A 109 -0.50 6.33 -9.55
N ILE A 110 0.31 5.31 -9.87
CA ILE A 110 0.06 3.94 -9.39
C ILE A 110 1.26 3.41 -8.61
N PHE A 111 1.02 2.97 -7.38
CA PHE A 111 1.99 2.24 -6.56
C PHE A 111 1.64 0.76 -6.54
N VAL A 112 2.64 -0.08 -6.68
CA VAL A 112 2.51 -1.51 -6.48
C VAL A 112 3.43 -1.90 -5.33
N PHE A 113 2.83 -2.40 -4.27
CA PHE A 113 3.53 -2.89 -3.10
C PHE A 113 3.52 -4.40 -3.05
#